data_4f2304698affab4699ab8ec98f3853d2
#
_entry.id   4f2304698affab4699ab8ec98f3853d2
#
_cell.length_a   1.000
_cell.length_b   1.000
_cell.length_c   1.000
_cell.angle_alpha   90.00
_cell.angle_beta   90.00
_cell.angle_gamma   90.00
#
_symmetry.space_group_name_H-M   'P 1'
#
loop_
_entity.id
_entity.type
_entity.pdbx_description
1 polymer ?
#
loop_
_entity_poly.entity_id
_entity_poly.type
_entity_poly.pdbx_seq_one_letter_code
_entity_poly.pdbx_strand_id
1 'polypeptide(L)'
;MGDGGWFGDPLNNGQDLTSLLGAILRIDVDTVSANLNYGIPIDNPFVGDSLGIRDEIYAYGLRNPWRFSFDGYNNMCWIADVGQDLYEEIDILESGGNYGWKIMEGDHCYSPATGCDTSGLIFPIYTYDHSIGESITGGFVYRGTLVPDIYGKYIFADFEYGDVWSLAYNGENSLELNTLGDLGPYSVTSFGIDQHDELYICSFDGKIYKFSQALSTIEIDGIIPNKLFLYQNYPNPFNPVTTLRYGIPENSLVNITIYDMLGRQVKTLVNQTQDAGYRSVIWNAKNDYGQPVSGGIYLYQIQAGDYISTVKMVLLK
;
A
#
# COMPACT_ATOMS: atom_id res chain seq x y z
N MET A 1 -0.50 2.61 16.57
CA MET A 1 0.13 3.16 17.80
C MET A 1 1.02 2.07 18.39
N GLY A 2 2.24 2.41 18.81
CA GLY A 2 3.13 1.45 19.46
C GLY A 2 2.64 1.02 20.85
N ASP A 3 3.35 0.07 21.45
CA ASP A 3 3.01 -0.56 22.75
C ASP A 3 3.15 0.37 23.98
N GLY A 4 3.55 1.60 23.80
CA GLY A 4 3.74 2.60 24.85
C GLY A 4 5.17 2.72 25.33
N GLY A 5 6.11 1.96 24.75
CA GLY A 5 7.53 1.96 25.05
C GLY A 5 7.90 1.06 26.23
N TRP A 6 9.14 1.19 26.66
CA TRP A 6 9.83 0.29 27.58
C TRP A 6 10.21 -1.05 26.93
N PHE A 7 11.21 -1.66 27.52
CA PHE A 7 11.72 -2.94 27.02
C PHE A 7 10.72 -4.08 27.28
N GLY A 8 10.35 -4.81 26.25
CA GLY A 8 9.56 -6.03 26.32
C GLY A 8 8.12 -5.87 26.80
N ASP A 9 7.51 -4.70 26.57
CA ASP A 9 6.11 -4.42 26.90
C ASP A 9 5.69 -4.94 28.30
N PRO A 10 6.20 -4.35 29.39
CA PRO A 10 5.96 -4.87 30.73
C PRO A 10 4.49 -4.80 31.16
N LEU A 11 3.69 -3.94 30.51
CA LEU A 11 2.26 -3.77 30.77
C LEU A 11 1.38 -4.65 29.90
N ASN A 12 1.97 -5.39 28.97
CA ASN A 12 1.25 -6.24 28.00
C ASN A 12 0.25 -5.48 27.14
N ASN A 13 0.60 -4.24 26.78
CA ASN A 13 -0.26 -3.38 25.96
C ASN A 13 -0.55 -3.97 24.57
N GLY A 14 0.42 -4.69 23.97
CA GLY A 14 0.24 -5.36 22.67
C GLY A 14 -0.93 -6.35 22.65
N GLN A 15 -1.27 -6.93 23.82
CA GLN A 15 -2.37 -7.90 23.96
C GLN A 15 -3.56 -7.37 24.77
N ASP A 16 -3.51 -6.10 25.22
CA ASP A 16 -4.58 -5.48 26.01
C ASP A 16 -5.54 -4.67 25.13
N LEU A 17 -6.64 -5.28 24.74
CA LEU A 17 -7.68 -4.66 23.90
C LEU A 17 -8.47 -3.53 24.62
N THR A 18 -8.26 -3.31 25.93
CA THR A 18 -8.82 -2.14 26.64
C THR A 18 -7.96 -0.89 26.50
N SER A 19 -6.75 -1.05 25.97
CA SER A 19 -5.79 0.00 25.65
C SER A 19 -5.80 0.30 24.14
N LEU A 20 -5.45 1.51 23.72
CA LEU A 20 -5.23 1.85 22.31
C LEU A 20 -3.76 1.62 21.86
N LEU A 21 -2.92 1.16 22.78
CA LEU A 21 -1.50 0.91 22.52
C LEU A 21 -1.29 -0.46 21.86
N GLY A 22 -0.20 -0.61 21.13
CA GLY A 22 0.12 -1.86 20.41
C GLY A 22 -0.89 -2.19 19.30
N ALA A 23 -1.48 -1.18 18.65
CA ALA A 23 -2.64 -1.38 17.78
C ALA A 23 -2.65 -0.46 16.55
N ILE A 24 -3.30 -0.91 15.50
CA ILE A 24 -3.81 -0.06 14.41
C ILE A 24 -5.24 0.34 14.74
N LEU A 25 -5.50 1.64 14.68
CA LEU A 25 -6.81 2.22 14.99
C LEU A 25 -7.49 2.68 13.71
N ARG A 26 -8.82 2.51 13.67
CA ARG A 26 -9.67 3.02 12.58
C ARG A 26 -10.79 3.86 13.16
N ILE A 27 -10.84 5.13 12.76
CA ILE A 27 -11.84 6.11 13.19
C ILE A 27 -12.49 6.77 11.97
N ASP A 28 -13.67 7.32 12.14
CA ASP A 28 -14.35 8.15 11.15
C ASP A 28 -14.21 9.62 11.54
N VAL A 29 -13.52 10.39 10.71
CA VAL A 29 -13.25 11.82 10.96
C VAL A 29 -14.37 12.74 10.48
N ASP A 30 -15.33 12.21 9.72
CA ASP A 30 -16.46 12.97 9.18
C ASP A 30 -17.67 12.94 10.11
N THR A 31 -17.69 12.05 11.11
CA THR A 31 -18.76 11.94 12.11
C THR A 31 -18.21 12.10 13.52
N VAL A 32 -19.11 12.31 14.49
CA VAL A 32 -18.79 12.39 15.90
C VAL A 32 -19.70 11.48 16.71
N SER A 33 -19.15 10.82 17.72
CA SER A 33 -19.91 10.05 18.70
C SER A 33 -20.16 10.87 19.96
N ALA A 34 -21.14 10.47 20.78
CA ALA A 34 -21.62 11.28 21.90
C ALA A 34 -20.53 11.77 22.89
N ASN A 35 -19.41 11.07 22.99
CA ASN A 35 -18.32 11.38 23.93
C ASN A 35 -16.93 11.43 23.25
N LEU A 36 -16.87 11.40 21.93
CA LEU A 36 -15.63 11.40 21.13
C LEU A 36 -15.70 12.53 20.11
N ASN A 37 -14.55 13.09 19.74
CA ASN A 37 -14.44 14.09 18.68
C ASN A 37 -14.36 13.45 17.27
N TYR A 38 -14.68 12.16 17.16
CA TYR A 38 -14.69 11.36 15.93
C TYR A 38 -15.76 10.27 16.04
N GLY A 39 -16.13 9.69 14.92
CA GLY A 39 -17.00 8.52 14.86
C GLY A 39 -16.22 7.21 14.89
N ILE A 40 -16.92 6.13 15.20
CA ILE A 40 -16.39 4.77 15.08
C ILE A 40 -17.11 4.10 13.90
N PRO A 41 -16.38 3.61 12.88
CA PRO A 41 -16.99 2.85 11.80
C PRO A 41 -17.70 1.61 12.34
N ILE A 42 -18.95 1.41 11.93
CA ILE A 42 -19.79 0.31 12.44
C ILE A 42 -19.25 -1.08 12.08
N ASP A 43 -18.40 -1.15 11.07
CA ASP A 43 -17.74 -2.35 10.60
C ASP A 43 -16.32 -2.53 11.17
N ASN A 44 -15.95 -1.81 12.23
CA ASN A 44 -14.76 -2.14 13.00
C ASN A 44 -14.97 -3.48 13.71
N PRO A 45 -13.90 -4.31 13.81
CA PRO A 45 -14.05 -5.71 14.24
C PRO A 45 -14.55 -5.90 15.67
N PHE A 46 -14.38 -4.92 16.54
CA PHE A 46 -14.71 -5.03 17.97
C PHE A 46 -15.88 -4.15 18.40
N VAL A 47 -16.59 -3.49 17.46
CA VAL A 47 -17.71 -2.62 17.78
C VAL A 47 -18.84 -3.40 18.49
N GLY A 48 -19.23 -2.89 19.67
CA GLY A 48 -20.30 -3.46 20.46
C GLY A 48 -19.91 -4.70 21.26
N ASP A 49 -18.60 -4.96 21.42
CA ASP A 49 -18.13 -5.99 22.32
C ASP A 49 -18.49 -5.67 23.78
N SER A 50 -18.88 -6.69 24.53
CA SER A 50 -19.32 -6.55 25.93
C SER A 50 -18.19 -6.65 26.96
N LEU A 51 -16.96 -6.91 26.52
CA LEU A 51 -15.79 -7.12 27.38
C LEU A 51 -14.99 -5.85 27.66
N GLY A 52 -15.46 -4.68 27.16
CA GLY A 52 -14.79 -3.39 27.33
C GLY A 52 -13.64 -3.18 26.35
N ILE A 53 -13.62 -3.91 25.27
CA ILE A 53 -12.69 -3.71 24.15
C ILE A 53 -12.92 -2.33 23.53
N ARG A 54 -11.85 -1.69 23.12
CA ARG A 54 -11.90 -0.38 22.49
C ARG A 54 -12.38 -0.50 21.05
N ASP A 55 -13.50 0.14 20.74
CA ASP A 55 -14.17 0.10 19.43
C ASP A 55 -13.30 0.69 18.29
N GLU A 56 -12.29 1.52 18.62
CA GLU A 56 -11.34 2.10 17.68
C GLU A 56 -10.34 1.09 17.12
N ILE A 57 -10.11 -0.04 17.81
CA ILE A 57 -9.09 -1.02 17.42
C ILE A 57 -9.52 -1.70 16.13
N TYR A 58 -8.65 -1.69 15.14
CA TYR A 58 -8.80 -2.41 13.88
C TYR A 58 -7.97 -3.69 13.84
N ALA A 59 -6.76 -3.64 14.43
CA ALA A 59 -5.85 -4.77 14.62
C ALA A 59 -4.94 -4.49 15.82
N TYR A 60 -4.31 -5.51 16.40
CA TYR A 60 -3.52 -5.39 17.63
C TYR A 60 -2.35 -6.37 17.65
N GLY A 61 -1.59 -6.38 18.74
CA GLY A 61 -0.42 -7.24 18.85
C GLY A 61 0.79 -6.72 18.08
N LEU A 62 0.91 -5.39 17.92
CA LEU A 62 2.02 -4.72 17.27
C LEU A 62 2.91 -4.05 18.31
N ARG A 63 4.22 -4.00 18.04
CA ARG A 63 5.18 -3.38 18.96
C ARG A 63 5.34 -1.88 18.68
N ASN A 64 5.77 -1.53 17.51
CA ASN A 64 6.04 -0.16 17.10
C ASN A 64 5.79 -0.02 15.58
N PRO A 65 4.53 -0.11 15.15
CA PRO A 65 4.17 -0.01 13.74
C PRO A 65 4.53 1.40 13.24
N TRP A 66 5.77 1.51 12.75
CA TRP A 66 6.39 2.79 12.40
C TRP A 66 5.70 3.45 11.24
N ARG A 67 5.42 2.66 10.18
CA ARG A 67 4.67 3.13 9.03
C ARG A 67 3.75 2.05 8.50
N PHE A 68 2.67 2.51 7.90
CA PHE A 68 1.84 1.68 7.05
C PHE A 68 1.48 2.44 5.77
N SER A 69 1.16 1.71 4.73
CA SER A 69 0.71 2.28 3.45
C SER A 69 -0.28 1.36 2.77
N PHE A 70 -1.20 1.97 2.04
CA PHE A 70 -2.12 1.21 1.20
C PHE A 70 -1.56 1.08 -0.21
N ASP A 71 -1.58 -0.13 -0.75
CA ASP A 71 -1.35 -0.35 -2.16
C ASP A 71 -2.58 0.10 -2.94
N GLY A 72 -2.46 1.16 -3.72
CA GLY A 72 -3.56 1.71 -4.52
C GLY A 72 -4.14 0.77 -5.58
N TYR A 73 -3.49 -0.39 -5.81
CA TYR A 73 -3.94 -1.37 -6.79
C TYR A 73 -4.95 -2.39 -6.23
N ASN A 74 -4.70 -2.91 -5.04
CA ASN A 74 -5.46 -4.00 -4.43
C ASN A 74 -6.04 -3.66 -3.04
N ASN A 75 -5.78 -2.44 -2.55
CA ASN A 75 -6.12 -1.94 -1.23
C ASN A 75 -5.52 -2.73 -0.06
N MET A 76 -4.50 -3.54 -0.30
CA MET A 76 -3.74 -4.16 0.77
C MET A 76 -3.02 -3.08 1.57
N CYS A 77 -3.11 -3.16 2.88
CA CYS A 77 -2.38 -2.27 3.77
C CYS A 77 -1.14 -3.00 4.30
N TRP A 78 0.01 -2.44 4.01
CA TRP A 78 1.32 -2.94 4.43
C TRP A 78 1.76 -2.22 5.69
N ILE A 79 2.25 -2.95 6.67
CA ILE A 79 2.75 -2.43 7.94
C ILE A 79 4.22 -2.79 8.04
N ALA A 80 5.05 -1.86 8.50
CA ALA A 80 6.40 -2.12 8.96
C ALA A 80 6.41 -1.93 10.48
N ASP A 81 6.63 -3.01 11.21
CA ASP A 81 6.67 -3.01 12.67
C ASP A 81 8.10 -3.21 13.16
N VAL A 82 8.58 -2.25 13.93
CA VAL A 82 9.96 -2.26 14.46
C VAL A 82 10.05 -3.20 15.64
N GLY A 83 10.92 -4.18 15.52
CA GLY A 83 11.17 -5.20 16.53
C GLY A 83 11.85 -4.70 17.80
N GLN A 84 12.04 -5.60 18.77
CA GLN A 84 12.62 -5.24 20.07
C GLN A 84 14.12 -5.51 20.13
N ASP A 85 14.52 -6.74 19.82
CA ASP A 85 15.86 -7.25 20.09
C ASP A 85 16.55 -7.91 18.90
N LEU A 86 15.78 -8.63 18.07
CA LEU A 86 16.38 -9.54 17.10
C LEU A 86 15.77 -9.48 15.71
N TYR A 87 14.48 -9.12 15.57
CA TYR A 87 13.78 -9.22 14.29
C TYR A 87 12.93 -8.00 13.99
N GLU A 88 13.04 -7.53 12.75
CA GLU A 88 12.15 -6.57 12.13
C GLU A 88 11.11 -7.29 11.27
N GLU A 89 9.91 -6.72 11.09
CA GLU A 89 8.85 -7.42 10.37
C GLU A 89 8.02 -6.53 9.44
N ILE A 90 7.45 -7.20 8.42
CA ILE A 90 6.49 -6.62 7.48
C ILE A 90 5.23 -7.47 7.51
N ASP A 91 4.10 -6.79 7.72
CA ASP A 91 2.78 -7.41 7.84
C ASP A 91 1.82 -6.90 6.78
N ILE A 92 0.77 -7.70 6.54
CA ILE A 92 -0.42 -7.27 5.82
C ILE A 92 -1.55 -7.11 6.82
N LEU A 93 -2.16 -5.92 6.86
CA LEU A 93 -3.23 -5.59 7.80
C LEU A 93 -4.49 -6.41 7.52
N GLU A 94 -4.95 -7.13 8.55
CA GLU A 94 -6.21 -7.85 8.57
C GLU A 94 -7.13 -7.30 9.67
N SER A 95 -8.43 -7.25 9.38
CA SER A 95 -9.44 -6.79 10.34
C SER A 95 -9.56 -7.74 11.52
N GLY A 96 -9.36 -7.24 12.73
CA GLY A 96 -9.37 -8.03 13.96
C GLY A 96 -8.11 -8.86 14.20
N GLY A 97 -7.08 -8.69 13.36
CA GLY A 97 -5.83 -9.46 13.43
C GLY A 97 -5.03 -9.21 14.69
N ASN A 98 -4.42 -10.28 15.22
CA ASN A 98 -3.44 -10.26 16.31
C ASN A 98 -2.06 -10.62 15.74
N TYR A 99 -1.13 -9.65 15.74
CA TYR A 99 0.24 -9.79 15.18
C TYR A 99 1.25 -10.33 16.19
N GLY A 100 0.79 -10.66 17.40
CA GLY A 100 1.52 -11.50 18.31
C GLY A 100 2.45 -10.82 19.31
N TRP A 101 2.77 -9.54 19.18
CA TRP A 101 3.58 -8.86 20.19
C TRP A 101 2.86 -8.82 21.55
N LYS A 102 3.46 -9.19 22.68
CA LYS A 102 4.88 -9.61 22.90
C LYS A 102 5.04 -11.14 23.02
N ILE A 103 4.10 -11.91 22.54
CA ILE A 103 4.24 -13.38 22.50
C ILE A 103 5.33 -13.75 21.51
N MET A 104 5.32 -13.06 20.35
CA MET A 104 6.23 -13.19 19.23
C MET A 104 7.03 -11.91 19.00
N GLU A 105 8.21 -12.05 18.40
CA GLU A 105 8.99 -11.01 17.71
C GLU A 105 9.35 -11.58 16.34
N GLY A 106 8.86 -10.96 15.27
CA GLY A 106 8.88 -11.59 13.96
C GLY A 106 8.14 -12.92 13.98
N ASP A 107 8.74 -13.94 13.40
CA ASP A 107 8.23 -15.33 13.38
C ASP A 107 8.79 -16.21 14.51
N HIS A 108 9.34 -15.59 15.57
CA HIS A 108 9.97 -16.27 16.70
C HIS A 108 9.27 -15.99 18.02
N CYS A 109 9.26 -16.97 18.92
CA CYS A 109 8.77 -16.78 20.28
C CYS A 109 9.64 -15.74 21.03
N TYR A 110 9.00 -14.71 21.59
CA TYR A 110 9.69 -13.72 22.44
C TYR A 110 9.43 -13.95 23.94
N SER A 111 8.18 -13.95 24.35
CA SER A 111 7.83 -14.17 25.77
C SER A 111 6.62 -15.10 25.92
N PRO A 112 6.85 -16.39 26.24
CA PRO A 112 8.13 -17.04 26.57
C PRO A 112 9.03 -17.25 25.37
N ALA A 113 10.34 -17.28 25.54
CA ALA A 113 11.32 -17.44 24.47
C ALA A 113 11.27 -18.78 23.73
N THR A 114 10.50 -19.75 24.22
CA THR A 114 10.26 -21.02 23.54
C THR A 114 8.90 -21.56 23.95
N GLY A 115 8.24 -22.26 22.99
CA GLY A 115 6.96 -22.93 23.26
C GLY A 115 5.80 -21.95 23.50
N CYS A 116 5.86 -20.78 22.93
CA CYS A 116 4.79 -19.79 22.95
C CYS A 116 3.52 -20.33 22.26
N ASP A 117 2.37 -19.86 22.70
CA ASP A 117 1.10 -20.19 22.03
C ASP A 117 0.90 -19.24 20.86
N THR A 118 0.95 -19.78 19.67
CA THR A 118 0.75 -19.04 18.41
C THR A 118 -0.67 -19.18 17.84
N SER A 119 -1.58 -19.77 18.60
CA SER A 119 -2.97 -19.98 18.16
C SER A 119 -3.67 -18.65 17.89
N GLY A 120 -4.15 -18.44 16.67
CA GLY A 120 -4.87 -17.24 16.28
C GLY A 120 -3.99 -16.00 16.03
N LEU A 121 -2.66 -16.17 16.04
CA LEU A 121 -1.74 -15.11 15.65
C LEU A 121 -1.59 -15.06 14.13
N ILE A 122 -1.41 -13.85 13.60
CA ILE A 122 -1.03 -13.59 12.21
C ILE A 122 0.49 -13.45 12.16
N PHE A 123 1.12 -14.24 11.31
CA PHE A 123 2.56 -14.17 11.12
C PHE A 123 2.91 -13.13 10.07
N PRO A 124 4.07 -12.45 10.24
CA PRO A 124 4.56 -11.52 9.25
C PRO A 124 4.81 -12.20 7.90
N ILE A 125 4.64 -11.44 6.82
CA ILE A 125 4.95 -11.93 5.47
C ILE A 125 6.45 -11.94 5.19
N TYR A 126 7.22 -11.16 5.95
CA TYR A 126 8.67 -11.10 5.85
C TYR A 126 9.28 -10.63 7.16
N THR A 127 10.39 -11.25 7.55
CA THR A 127 11.21 -10.85 8.69
C THR A 127 12.68 -10.78 8.29
N TYR A 128 13.45 -9.95 8.98
CA TYR A 128 14.90 -9.96 8.90
C TYR A 128 15.51 -9.75 10.29
N ASP A 129 16.65 -10.38 10.52
CA ASP A 129 17.35 -10.30 11.79
C ASP A 129 18.27 -9.07 11.88
N HIS A 130 18.67 -8.71 13.10
CA HIS A 130 19.50 -7.56 13.38
C HIS A 130 20.96 -7.66 12.86
N SER A 131 21.35 -8.75 12.21
CA SER A 131 22.58 -8.80 11.43
C SER A 131 22.45 -8.14 10.05
N ILE A 132 21.20 -7.91 9.61
CA ILE A 132 20.86 -7.31 8.32
C ILE A 132 20.44 -5.84 8.48
N GLY A 133 19.72 -5.52 9.55
CA GLY A 133 19.23 -4.18 9.87
C GLY A 133 18.51 -4.20 11.22
N GLU A 134 18.40 -3.05 11.89
CA GLU A 134 17.94 -2.97 13.29
C GLU A 134 16.72 -2.09 13.49
N SER A 135 16.21 -1.44 12.44
CA SER A 135 15.03 -0.56 12.56
C SER A 135 14.38 -0.33 11.19
N ILE A 136 13.33 -1.07 10.93
CA ILE A 136 12.62 -0.97 9.66
C ILE A 136 11.94 0.40 9.49
N THR A 137 12.25 1.06 8.39
CA THR A 137 11.47 2.18 7.88
C THR A 137 10.59 1.66 6.76
N GLY A 138 9.33 1.54 7.03
CA GLY A 138 8.36 1.08 6.03
C GLY A 138 8.21 2.06 4.88
N GLY A 139 7.60 1.63 3.84
CA GLY A 139 7.53 2.26 2.55
C GLY A 139 6.20 2.12 1.84
N PHE A 140 6.28 1.83 0.57
CA PHE A 140 5.13 1.74 -0.31
C PHE A 140 5.31 0.63 -1.34
N VAL A 141 4.20 0.07 -1.82
CA VAL A 141 4.23 -0.69 -3.07
C VAL A 141 4.43 0.28 -4.22
N TYR A 142 5.52 0.11 -4.97
CA TYR A 142 5.83 1.00 -6.08
C TYR A 142 4.83 0.81 -7.22
N ARG A 143 4.17 1.89 -7.61
CA ARG A 143 3.19 1.94 -8.71
C ARG A 143 3.52 2.99 -9.77
N GLY A 144 4.67 3.64 -9.63
CA GLY A 144 5.22 4.56 -10.64
C GLY A 144 5.61 3.86 -11.93
N THR A 145 6.03 4.64 -12.90
CA THR A 145 6.35 4.17 -14.26
C THR A 145 7.83 4.35 -14.63
N LEU A 146 8.57 5.11 -13.83
CA LEU A 146 9.97 5.44 -14.15
C LEU A 146 10.93 4.27 -13.91
N VAL A 147 10.60 3.34 -13.04
CA VAL A 147 11.44 2.19 -12.71
C VAL A 147 10.62 0.89 -12.79
N PRO A 148 10.39 0.35 -13.98
CA PRO A 148 9.55 -0.82 -14.20
C PRO A 148 9.99 -2.07 -13.41
N ASP A 149 11.28 -2.24 -13.16
CA ASP A 149 11.85 -3.41 -12.49
C ASP A 149 11.37 -3.60 -11.05
N ILE A 150 10.94 -2.53 -10.41
CA ILE A 150 10.39 -2.56 -9.04
C ILE A 150 8.86 -2.38 -8.99
N TYR A 151 8.20 -2.34 -10.15
CA TYR A 151 6.75 -2.19 -10.22
C TYR A 151 6.04 -3.37 -9.53
N GLY A 152 5.14 -3.05 -8.60
CA GLY A 152 4.38 -4.03 -7.83
C GLY A 152 5.13 -4.61 -6.63
N LYS A 153 6.37 -4.23 -6.40
CA LYS A 153 7.14 -4.63 -5.22
C LYS A 153 6.97 -3.62 -4.10
N TYR A 154 6.96 -4.08 -2.85
CA TYR A 154 7.01 -3.22 -1.67
C TYR A 154 8.43 -2.73 -1.47
N ILE A 155 8.60 -1.40 -1.41
CA ILE A 155 9.90 -0.76 -1.22
C ILE A 155 9.98 -0.27 0.22
N PHE A 156 11.01 -0.70 0.93
CA PHE A 156 11.25 -0.36 2.33
C PHE A 156 12.74 -0.20 2.60
N ALA A 157 13.10 0.25 3.79
CA ALA A 157 14.48 0.45 4.17
C ALA A 157 14.71 0.14 5.65
N ASP A 158 15.98 0.02 6.01
CA ASP A 158 16.42 0.06 7.38
C ASP A 158 16.97 1.45 7.74
N PHE A 159 16.63 1.95 8.91
CA PHE A 159 17.10 3.24 9.39
C PHE A 159 18.55 3.17 9.87
N GLU A 160 18.89 2.13 10.63
CA GLU A 160 20.21 2.01 11.28
C GLU A 160 21.33 1.81 10.26
N TYR A 161 21.10 0.99 9.22
CA TYR A 161 22.10 0.66 8.20
C TYR A 161 21.95 1.49 6.91
N GLY A 162 20.75 1.89 6.57
CA GLY A 162 20.49 2.71 5.38
C GLY A 162 20.22 1.92 4.12
N ASP A 163 20.18 0.60 4.22
CA ASP A 163 19.83 -0.28 3.12
C ASP A 163 18.40 -0.08 2.65
N VAL A 164 18.20 -0.09 1.34
CA VAL A 164 16.89 0.03 0.69
C VAL A 164 16.62 -1.23 -0.11
N TRP A 165 15.47 -1.84 0.11
CA TRP A 165 15.09 -3.10 -0.53
C TRP A 165 13.76 -3.02 -1.27
N SER A 166 13.58 -3.97 -2.18
CA SER A 166 12.27 -4.29 -2.78
C SER A 166 11.88 -5.73 -2.47
N LEU A 167 10.66 -5.92 -1.99
CA LEU A 167 10.07 -7.21 -1.68
C LEU A 167 8.94 -7.53 -2.66
N ALA A 168 9.04 -8.64 -3.37
CA ALA A 168 7.95 -9.17 -4.17
C ALA A 168 7.07 -10.08 -3.31
N TYR A 169 5.74 -9.88 -3.39
CA TYR A 169 4.75 -10.67 -2.68
C TYR A 169 3.58 -11.02 -3.59
N ASN A 170 3.14 -12.27 -3.59
CA ASN A 170 2.08 -12.77 -4.49
C ASN A 170 0.71 -12.91 -3.84
N GLY A 171 0.54 -12.47 -2.60
CA GLY A 171 -0.68 -12.64 -1.80
C GLY A 171 -0.65 -13.85 -0.86
N GLU A 172 0.35 -14.72 -0.96
CA GLU A 172 0.53 -15.89 -0.09
C GLU A 172 1.93 -15.95 0.49
N ASN A 173 2.96 -15.67 -0.32
CA ASN A 173 4.35 -15.80 0.07
C ASN A 173 5.18 -14.61 -0.41
N SER A 174 6.18 -14.22 0.38
CA SER A 174 7.29 -13.39 -0.10
C SER A 174 8.11 -14.19 -1.09
N LEU A 175 8.33 -13.64 -2.29
CA LEU A 175 8.98 -14.37 -3.38
C LEU A 175 10.44 -14.00 -3.53
N GLU A 176 10.75 -12.70 -3.41
CA GLU A 176 12.06 -12.19 -3.78
C GLU A 176 12.35 -10.89 -3.04
N LEU A 177 13.52 -10.82 -2.39
CA LEU A 177 14.09 -9.62 -1.82
C LEU A 177 15.27 -9.18 -2.68
N ASN A 178 15.28 -7.92 -3.10
CA ASN A 178 16.42 -7.35 -3.81
C ASN A 178 16.90 -6.07 -3.13
N THR A 179 18.21 -5.92 -2.97
CA THR A 179 18.82 -4.66 -2.56
C THR A 179 18.78 -3.66 -3.72
N LEU A 180 18.22 -2.49 -3.47
CA LEU A 180 18.12 -1.39 -4.44
C LEU A 180 19.25 -0.37 -4.27
N GLY A 181 19.77 -0.24 -3.07
CA GLY A 181 20.85 0.70 -2.74
C GLY A 181 21.07 0.81 -1.24
N ASP A 182 22.06 1.61 -0.90
CA ASP A 182 22.43 1.95 0.47
C ASP A 182 22.64 3.47 0.52
N LEU A 183 21.97 4.17 1.42
CA LEU A 183 22.09 5.60 1.65
C LEU A 183 22.99 5.94 2.85
N GLY A 184 23.57 4.92 3.46
CA GLY A 184 24.38 5.00 4.68
C GLY A 184 23.55 5.00 5.96
N PRO A 185 24.20 4.74 7.10
CA PRO A 185 23.52 4.55 8.37
C PRO A 185 22.77 5.80 8.82
N TYR A 186 21.67 5.59 9.55
CA TYR A 186 20.77 6.63 10.08
C TYR A 186 20.21 7.58 9.01
N SER A 187 20.05 7.10 7.79
CA SER A 187 19.72 7.96 6.67
C SER A 187 18.24 7.98 6.35
N VAL A 188 17.62 6.81 6.17
CA VAL A 188 16.26 6.71 5.65
C VAL A 188 15.23 6.97 6.73
N THR A 189 14.58 8.14 6.68
CA THR A 189 13.63 8.56 7.72
C THR A 189 12.19 8.34 7.34
N SER A 190 11.88 8.37 6.03
CA SER A 190 10.52 8.31 5.56
C SER A 190 10.47 8.07 4.05
N PHE A 191 9.32 7.62 3.60
CA PHE A 191 8.96 7.52 2.19
C PHE A 191 7.76 8.39 1.87
N GLY A 192 7.60 8.75 0.61
CA GLY A 192 6.43 9.44 0.09
C GLY A 192 6.26 9.15 -1.39
N ILE A 193 5.05 9.33 -1.89
CA ILE A 193 4.73 9.17 -3.31
C ILE A 193 4.17 10.48 -3.89
N ASP A 194 4.46 10.74 -5.15
CA ASP A 194 3.85 11.86 -5.86
C ASP A 194 2.52 11.47 -6.55
N GLN A 195 1.93 12.43 -7.24
CA GLN A 195 0.66 12.21 -7.98
C GLN A 195 0.77 11.19 -9.13
N HIS A 196 1.97 10.74 -9.47
CA HIS A 196 2.23 9.72 -10.49
C HIS A 196 2.65 8.39 -9.85
N ASP A 197 2.51 8.26 -8.53
CA ASP A 197 2.98 7.15 -7.70
C ASP A 197 4.49 6.88 -7.79
N GLU A 198 5.25 7.91 -8.18
CA GLU A 198 6.70 7.84 -8.11
C GLU A 198 7.16 7.97 -6.66
N LEU A 199 8.08 7.10 -6.26
CA LEU A 199 8.51 6.98 -4.88
C LEU A 199 9.71 7.87 -4.59
N TYR A 200 9.66 8.51 -3.42
CA TYR A 200 10.72 9.35 -2.88
C TYR A 200 11.11 8.87 -1.48
N ILE A 201 12.39 9.03 -1.16
CA ILE A 201 12.97 8.76 0.16
C ILE A 201 13.39 10.08 0.77
N CYS A 202 12.94 10.36 1.99
CA CYS A 202 13.45 11.45 2.80
C CYS A 202 14.64 10.96 3.63
N SER A 203 15.73 11.73 3.63
CA SER A 203 16.96 11.37 4.34
C SER A 203 17.37 12.46 5.34
N PHE A 204 18.01 12.05 6.43
CA PHE A 204 18.58 12.97 7.43
C PHE A 204 19.75 13.80 6.89
N ASP A 205 20.33 13.45 5.75
CA ASP A 205 21.34 14.30 5.10
C ASP A 205 20.74 15.58 4.47
N GLY A 206 19.43 15.78 4.63
CA GLY A 206 18.68 16.95 4.16
C GLY A 206 18.26 16.85 2.69
N LYS A 207 18.38 15.68 2.07
CA LYS A 207 18.00 15.45 0.68
C LYS A 207 16.74 14.61 0.57
N ILE A 208 16.10 14.72 -0.59
CA ILE A 208 15.04 13.83 -1.05
C ILE A 208 15.59 13.04 -2.23
N TYR A 209 15.62 11.74 -2.11
CA TYR A 209 16.05 10.83 -3.16
C TYR A 209 14.85 10.34 -3.96
N LYS A 210 15.07 10.08 -5.24
CA LYS A 210 14.11 9.50 -6.15
C LYS A 210 14.75 8.30 -6.84
N PHE A 211 13.96 7.27 -7.05
CA PHE A 211 14.39 6.14 -7.86
C PHE A 211 14.49 6.57 -9.34
N SER A 212 15.56 6.14 -10.00
CA SER A 212 15.75 6.34 -11.43
C SER A 212 16.28 5.05 -12.04
N GLN A 213 15.86 4.76 -13.25
CA GLN A 213 16.49 3.70 -14.03
C GLN A 213 17.91 4.14 -14.36
N ALA A 214 18.89 3.31 -14.03
CA ALA A 214 20.28 3.54 -14.49
C ALA A 214 20.26 3.52 -16.02
N LEU A 215 20.83 4.56 -16.64
CA LEU A 215 21.07 4.58 -18.09
C LEU A 215 22.14 3.53 -18.42
N SER A 216 21.76 2.26 -18.41
CA SER A 216 22.55 1.25 -19.08
C SER A 216 22.30 1.38 -20.58
N THR A 217 23.37 1.47 -21.37
CA THR A 217 23.34 1.47 -22.83
C THR A 217 23.00 0.09 -23.41
N ILE A 218 22.19 -0.66 -22.73
CA ILE A 218 21.54 -1.87 -23.21
C ILE A 218 20.10 -1.44 -23.50
N GLU A 219 19.69 -1.54 -24.76
CA GLU A 219 18.26 -1.54 -25.11
C GLU A 219 17.60 -2.63 -24.27
N ILE A 220 17.03 -2.25 -23.13
CA ILE A 220 16.13 -3.11 -22.38
C ILE A 220 14.84 -3.01 -23.18
N ASP A 221 14.53 -4.05 -23.93
CA ASP A 221 13.17 -4.30 -24.39
C ASP A 221 12.25 -4.05 -23.20
N GLY A 222 11.38 -3.03 -23.32
CA GLY A 222 10.54 -2.57 -22.25
C GLY A 222 9.80 -3.75 -21.63
N ILE A 223 9.64 -3.75 -20.30
CA ILE A 223 8.85 -4.77 -19.63
C ILE A 223 7.47 -4.72 -20.25
N ILE A 224 7.21 -5.72 -21.09
CA ILE A 224 5.97 -5.87 -21.79
C ILE A 224 5.04 -6.66 -20.86
N PRO A 225 3.84 -6.16 -20.55
CA PRO A 225 2.85 -6.94 -19.82
C PRO A 225 2.63 -8.27 -20.52
N ASN A 226 2.55 -9.35 -19.78
CA ASN A 226 2.31 -10.68 -20.35
C ASN A 226 0.85 -10.89 -20.82
N LYS A 227 -0.03 -9.94 -20.50
CA LYS A 227 -1.45 -9.93 -20.94
C LYS A 227 -1.98 -8.50 -20.92
N LEU A 228 -3.05 -8.27 -21.68
CA LEU A 228 -3.84 -7.04 -21.60
C LEU A 228 -4.59 -6.96 -20.26
N PHE A 229 -4.60 -5.78 -19.67
CA PHE A 229 -5.40 -5.49 -18.48
C PHE A 229 -5.76 -4.01 -18.40
N LEU A 230 -6.83 -3.73 -17.66
CA LEU A 230 -7.29 -2.39 -17.30
C LEU A 230 -7.44 -2.34 -15.79
N TYR A 231 -6.70 -1.44 -15.14
CA TYR A 231 -6.75 -1.26 -13.69
C TYR A 231 -7.94 -0.41 -13.27
N GLN A 232 -8.30 -0.51 -11.99
CA GLN A 232 -9.18 0.46 -11.34
C GLN A 232 -8.56 1.85 -11.43
N ASN A 233 -9.36 2.84 -11.80
CA ASN A 233 -8.91 4.24 -11.81
C ASN A 233 -8.56 4.72 -10.41
N TYR A 234 -7.56 5.58 -10.31
CA TYR A 234 -7.17 6.16 -9.04
C TYR A 234 -6.98 7.69 -9.16
N PRO A 235 -7.49 8.45 -8.18
CA PRO A 235 -8.39 8.05 -7.10
C PRO A 235 -9.76 7.56 -7.58
N ASN A 236 -10.45 6.75 -6.77
CA ASN A 236 -11.84 6.36 -6.96
C ASN A 236 -12.51 6.12 -5.59
N PRO A 237 -13.49 6.93 -5.14
CA PRO A 237 -14.06 8.08 -5.86
C PRO A 237 -13.06 9.21 -6.13
N PHE A 238 -13.34 10.05 -7.15
CA PHE A 238 -12.45 11.12 -7.58
C PHE A 238 -13.16 12.48 -7.74
N ASN A 239 -12.39 13.61 -7.71
CA ASN A 239 -12.91 14.97 -7.87
C ASN A 239 -11.79 15.94 -8.35
N PRO A 240 -11.87 16.53 -9.52
CA PRO A 240 -12.55 16.04 -10.73
C PRO A 240 -11.62 15.17 -11.59
N VAL A 241 -10.42 14.84 -11.12
CA VAL A 241 -9.35 14.21 -11.90
C VAL A 241 -9.11 12.78 -11.41
N THR A 242 -8.93 11.86 -12.35
CA THR A 242 -8.53 10.48 -12.08
C THR A 242 -7.61 9.96 -13.19
N THR A 243 -6.78 8.99 -12.85
CA THR A 243 -5.87 8.32 -13.78
C THR A 243 -6.35 6.92 -14.06
N LEU A 244 -6.43 6.56 -15.33
CA LEU A 244 -6.70 5.19 -15.80
C LEU A 244 -5.38 4.58 -16.25
N ARG A 245 -5.08 3.38 -15.78
CA ARG A 245 -3.85 2.64 -16.11
C ARG A 245 -4.19 1.33 -16.81
N TYR A 246 -3.36 0.94 -17.75
CA TYR A 246 -3.54 -0.29 -18.52
C TYR A 246 -2.21 -0.82 -19.03
N GLY A 247 -2.17 -2.10 -19.34
CA GLY A 247 -1.00 -2.76 -19.92
C GLY A 247 -1.31 -3.38 -21.27
N ILE A 248 -0.39 -3.25 -22.22
CA ILE A 248 -0.50 -3.74 -23.58
C ILE A 248 0.64 -4.72 -23.85
N PRO A 249 0.37 -6.03 -24.09
CA PRO A 249 1.43 -7.04 -24.31
C PRO A 249 2.07 -6.98 -25.69
N GLU A 250 1.42 -6.38 -26.66
CA GLU A 250 1.88 -6.23 -28.04
C GLU A 250 1.34 -4.95 -28.67
N ASN A 251 1.97 -4.46 -29.71
CA ASN A 251 1.52 -3.26 -30.41
C ASN A 251 0.08 -3.43 -30.89
N SER A 252 -0.81 -2.59 -30.43
CA SER A 252 -2.24 -2.71 -30.64
C SER A 252 -2.92 -1.37 -30.88
N LEU A 253 -3.99 -1.38 -31.67
CA LEU A 253 -4.92 -0.25 -31.71
C LEU A 253 -5.70 -0.23 -30.40
N VAL A 254 -5.49 0.79 -29.57
CA VAL A 254 -6.14 0.96 -28.28
C VAL A 254 -7.22 2.01 -28.37
N ASN A 255 -8.41 1.65 -27.94
CA ASN A 255 -9.51 2.58 -27.69
C ASN A 255 -9.87 2.57 -26.21
N ILE A 256 -9.89 3.75 -25.58
CA ILE A 256 -10.39 3.92 -24.19
C ILE A 256 -11.50 4.96 -24.23
N THR A 257 -12.69 4.53 -23.87
CA THR A 257 -13.89 5.37 -23.92
C THR A 257 -14.62 5.35 -22.58
N ILE A 258 -15.11 6.52 -22.18
CA ILE A 258 -15.94 6.72 -20.99
C ILE A 258 -17.41 6.74 -21.39
N TYR A 259 -18.22 6.04 -20.60
CA TYR A 259 -19.67 5.94 -20.77
C TYR A 259 -20.40 6.38 -19.49
N ASP A 260 -21.59 6.91 -19.67
CA ASP A 260 -22.54 7.08 -18.55
C ASP A 260 -23.28 5.75 -18.27
N MET A 261 -24.10 5.75 -17.20
CA MET A 261 -24.88 4.58 -16.79
C MET A 261 -25.96 4.15 -17.79
N LEU A 262 -26.25 4.95 -18.80
CA LEU A 262 -27.17 4.61 -19.90
C LEU A 262 -26.42 4.06 -21.12
N GLY A 263 -25.10 3.88 -21.01
CA GLY A 263 -24.25 3.40 -22.10
C GLY A 263 -23.94 4.45 -23.17
N ARG A 264 -24.26 5.73 -22.93
CA ARG A 264 -23.93 6.81 -23.86
C ARG A 264 -22.47 7.19 -23.71
N GLN A 265 -21.78 7.35 -24.84
CA GLN A 265 -20.41 7.83 -24.84
C GLN A 265 -20.33 9.25 -24.28
N VAL A 266 -19.39 9.43 -23.36
CA VAL A 266 -19.10 10.72 -22.71
C VAL A 266 -17.80 11.31 -23.25
N LYS A 267 -16.76 10.49 -23.31
CA LYS A 267 -15.42 10.91 -23.73
C LYS A 267 -14.63 9.76 -24.34
N THR A 268 -13.95 10.01 -25.46
CA THR A 268 -12.85 9.14 -25.91
C THR A 268 -11.54 9.71 -25.39
N LEU A 269 -10.82 8.93 -24.59
CA LEU A 269 -9.53 9.31 -24.03
C LEU A 269 -8.36 8.88 -24.90
N VAL A 270 -8.45 7.69 -25.48
CA VAL A 270 -7.42 7.11 -26.35
C VAL A 270 -8.11 6.49 -27.56
N ASN A 271 -7.58 6.71 -28.76
CA ASN A 271 -7.97 6.04 -29.98
C ASN A 271 -6.81 6.08 -30.97
N GLN A 272 -5.79 5.27 -30.72
CA GLN A 272 -4.57 5.24 -31.53
C GLN A 272 -3.82 3.92 -31.34
N THR A 273 -2.96 3.60 -32.29
CA THR A 273 -2.02 2.49 -32.13
C THR A 273 -0.97 2.88 -31.08
N GLN A 274 -0.72 1.98 -30.14
CA GLN A 274 0.28 2.13 -29.11
C GLN A 274 1.18 0.90 -29.06
N ASP A 275 2.45 1.15 -28.76
CA ASP A 275 3.44 0.11 -28.56
C ASP A 275 3.16 -0.66 -27.27
N ALA A 276 3.62 -1.91 -27.21
CA ALA A 276 3.60 -2.73 -26.01
C ALA A 276 4.17 -1.99 -24.80
N GLY A 277 3.62 -2.24 -23.63
CA GLY A 277 4.07 -1.63 -22.39
C GLY A 277 2.94 -1.18 -21.46
N TYR A 278 3.33 -0.62 -20.32
CA TYR A 278 2.41 0.01 -19.36
C TYR A 278 2.09 1.44 -19.79
N ARG A 279 0.82 1.81 -19.66
CA ARG A 279 0.30 3.12 -20.10
C ARG A 279 -0.65 3.72 -19.08
N SER A 280 -0.80 5.03 -19.15
CA SER A 280 -1.82 5.74 -18.37
C SER A 280 -2.43 6.88 -19.15
N VAL A 281 -3.67 7.24 -18.80
CA VAL A 281 -4.37 8.40 -19.33
C VAL A 281 -5.20 9.06 -18.24
N ILE A 282 -5.23 10.37 -18.24
CA ILE A 282 -5.95 11.17 -17.25
C ILE A 282 -7.32 11.57 -17.79
N TRP A 283 -8.36 11.45 -16.95
CA TRP A 283 -9.66 12.05 -17.19
C TRP A 283 -9.96 13.13 -16.15
N ASN A 284 -10.36 14.30 -16.63
CA ASN A 284 -10.65 15.48 -15.83
C ASN A 284 -12.15 15.81 -15.76
N ALA A 285 -12.98 14.79 -15.78
CA ALA A 285 -14.46 14.90 -15.71
C ALA A 285 -15.08 15.82 -16.77
N LYS A 286 -14.53 15.85 -17.99
CA LYS A 286 -15.08 16.60 -19.13
C LYS A 286 -15.47 15.65 -20.24
N ASN A 287 -16.55 16.01 -20.97
CA ASN A 287 -16.97 15.29 -22.17
C ASN A 287 -16.10 15.64 -23.40
N ASP A 288 -16.42 15.08 -24.58
CA ASP A 288 -15.72 15.35 -25.83
C ASP A 288 -15.79 16.80 -26.27
N TYR A 289 -16.78 17.55 -25.80
CA TYR A 289 -16.94 19.00 -26.08
C TYR A 289 -16.19 19.89 -25.07
N GLY A 290 -15.43 19.31 -24.13
CA GLY A 290 -14.72 20.04 -23.09
C GLY A 290 -15.61 20.56 -21.95
N GLN A 291 -16.87 20.17 -21.89
CA GLN A 291 -17.80 20.60 -20.86
C GLN A 291 -17.73 19.67 -19.66
N PRO A 292 -17.77 20.20 -18.41
CA PRO A 292 -17.82 19.36 -17.20
C PRO A 292 -19.04 18.46 -17.19
N VAL A 293 -18.86 17.23 -16.70
CA VAL A 293 -19.96 16.28 -16.51
C VAL A 293 -20.44 16.28 -15.06
N SER A 294 -21.65 15.79 -14.81
CA SER A 294 -22.22 15.73 -13.47
C SER A 294 -21.56 14.66 -12.61
N GLY A 295 -21.52 14.88 -11.28
CA GLY A 295 -21.15 13.84 -10.33
C GLY A 295 -22.04 12.60 -10.48
N GLY A 296 -21.49 11.42 -10.31
CA GLY A 296 -22.20 10.16 -10.49
C GLY A 296 -21.30 8.99 -10.89
N ILE A 297 -21.93 7.90 -11.25
CA ILE A 297 -21.23 6.68 -11.69
C ILE A 297 -21.00 6.75 -13.20
N TYR A 298 -19.76 6.42 -13.59
CA TYR A 298 -19.33 6.28 -14.97
C TYR A 298 -18.68 4.91 -15.18
N LEU A 299 -18.65 4.46 -16.42
CA LEU A 299 -17.91 3.28 -16.85
C LEU A 299 -16.81 3.72 -17.81
N TYR A 300 -15.66 3.14 -17.71
CA TYR A 300 -14.64 3.26 -18.74
C TYR A 300 -14.29 1.89 -19.29
N GLN A 301 -14.12 1.84 -20.58
CA GLN A 301 -13.85 0.61 -21.30
C GLN A 301 -12.60 0.76 -22.14
N ILE A 302 -11.73 -0.23 -22.07
CA ILE A 302 -10.64 -0.43 -23.02
C ILE A 302 -11.03 -1.48 -24.05
N GLN A 303 -10.70 -1.21 -25.30
CA GLN A 303 -10.68 -2.19 -26.37
C GLN A 303 -9.30 -2.18 -27.02
N ALA A 304 -8.67 -3.35 -27.10
CA ALA A 304 -7.40 -3.52 -27.82
C ALA A 304 -7.38 -4.92 -28.45
N GLY A 305 -7.43 -4.96 -29.78
CA GLY A 305 -7.71 -6.21 -30.51
C GLY A 305 -9.05 -6.83 -30.10
N ASP A 306 -9.02 -8.10 -29.73
CA ASP A 306 -10.19 -8.85 -29.24
C ASP A 306 -10.46 -8.66 -27.74
N TYR A 307 -9.56 -8.00 -27.02
CA TYR A 307 -9.72 -7.76 -25.58
C TYR A 307 -10.64 -6.58 -25.33
N ILE A 308 -11.63 -6.79 -24.48
CA ILE A 308 -12.52 -5.75 -23.97
C ILE A 308 -12.62 -5.89 -22.46
N SER A 309 -12.39 -4.81 -21.75
CA SER A 309 -12.59 -4.73 -20.29
C SER A 309 -13.28 -3.43 -19.91
N THR A 310 -14.19 -3.51 -18.95
CA THR A 310 -14.96 -2.36 -18.47
C THR A 310 -14.90 -2.28 -16.96
N VAL A 311 -14.61 -1.08 -16.46
CA VAL A 311 -14.46 -0.81 -15.02
C VAL A 311 -15.35 0.37 -14.61
N LYS A 312 -15.89 0.31 -13.40
CA LYS A 312 -16.74 1.33 -12.79
C LYS A 312 -15.91 2.37 -12.05
N MET A 313 -16.29 3.64 -12.17
CA MET A 313 -15.72 4.75 -11.41
C MET A 313 -16.79 5.69 -10.86
N VAL A 314 -16.46 6.43 -9.80
CA VAL A 314 -17.36 7.34 -9.11
C VAL A 314 -16.77 8.75 -9.09
N LEU A 315 -17.43 9.68 -9.77
CA LEU A 315 -17.11 11.12 -9.75
C LEU A 315 -17.89 11.78 -8.60
N LEU A 316 -17.17 12.36 -7.68
CA LEU A 316 -17.75 13.25 -6.66
C LEU A 316 -18.08 14.63 -7.28
N LYS A 317 -18.89 15.40 -6.58
CA LYS A 317 -19.28 16.73 -7.05
C LYS A 317 -18.47 17.82 -6.35
#